data_ad922d65695372f0e2e0d1247560751f
#
_entry.id   ad922d65695372f0e2e0d1247560751f
#
_cell.length_a   1.000
_cell.length_b   1.000
_cell.length_c   1.000
_cell.angle_alpha   90.00
_cell.angle_beta   90.00
_cell.angle_gamma   90.00
#
_symmetry.space_group_name_H-M   'P 1'
#
loop_
_entity.id
_entity.type
_entity.pdbx_description
1 polymer ?
#
loop_
_entity_poly.entity_id
_entity_poly.type
_entity_poly.pdbx_seq_one_letter_code
_entity_poly.pdbx_strand_id
1 'polypeptide(L)'
;MPEQAVALTPFERAAAAIEAWLDGAGAAFATRTRQPDPRRKVASWDLELHHAVHGRQCVSIYITSDFPATPPQVRFDKSLCLVLPHIEEDGRFCHGVEANPQDYDEPVDAMVEVLKRLETFWSDSADPAWVAGEFQDESLSYWLRFCLQYKPTRGAPGVSGLRVALTDLDGPTKGRLAAYFKKDQKARSDLLVATVGEEADPHGLAVRHGWAVGTLVRGNALFVPLSAAQSWVPGSWPRTLRQLEDLVASAADQTLSVATWIEDNKEDARCFLVVLVQGRTCYGYLVYPPPVARLTSAIIVPVPVDRVDTDWALARDHGLDVLHLRRKKRVLLLGCGSLGAPVAELLARAGVGELHLLDKEFFGPENCARHLLGASDIGDLKSGDLATRLRRQVPGITVKAFHALATDWIRHQCKPGTYDLVVDCTGESAVRMVLTRLREHSLGKCLVAHAWMEPFCAAAHVVLLQHCDRWPADDPREKVNVAEWPEDTRVHPPACNAGFHPYGAADVWQAAGFAAERVLAALDGKVTASMVCSWVRSAAFFQTLGVSVQPGPRVPAIDSGMDAVHLTRTYEDVFGDG
;
A
#
# COMPACT_ATOMS: atom_id res chain seq x y z
N MET A 1 31.92 -51.68 21.46
CA MET A 1 31.24 -50.96 20.36
C MET A 1 31.85 -49.58 20.32
N PRO A 2 32.42 -49.12 19.21
CA PRO A 2 32.91 -47.74 19.15
C PRO A 2 31.70 -46.79 19.21
N GLU A 3 31.74 -45.81 20.10
CA GLU A 3 30.83 -44.67 20.14
C GLU A 3 30.83 -44.01 18.75
N GLN A 4 29.69 -44.04 18.08
CA GLN A 4 29.51 -43.26 16.86
C GLN A 4 29.64 -41.77 17.28
N ALA A 5 30.69 -41.11 16.81
CA ALA A 5 30.84 -39.69 16.95
C ALA A 5 29.60 -39.01 16.36
N VAL A 6 28.80 -38.37 17.20
CA VAL A 6 27.62 -37.62 16.77
C VAL A 6 28.12 -36.49 15.85
N ALA A 7 27.71 -36.51 14.59
CA ALA A 7 28.08 -35.48 13.65
C ALA A 7 27.56 -34.09 14.14
N LEU A 8 28.44 -33.11 14.22
CA LEU A 8 28.09 -31.72 14.60
C LEU A 8 27.02 -31.17 13.66
N THR A 9 26.05 -30.50 14.21
CA THR A 9 25.07 -29.72 13.44
C THR A 9 25.74 -28.59 12.65
N PRO A 10 25.13 -28.04 11.60
CA PRO A 10 25.67 -26.86 10.89
C PRO A 10 26.00 -25.69 11.83
N PHE A 11 25.15 -25.43 12.80
CA PHE A 11 25.36 -24.40 13.84
C PHE A 11 26.60 -24.70 14.69
N GLU A 12 26.77 -25.91 15.17
CA GLU A 12 27.92 -26.31 16.00
C GLU A 12 29.24 -26.23 15.22
N ARG A 13 29.23 -26.58 13.94
CA ARG A 13 30.40 -26.45 13.07
C ARG A 13 30.76 -24.97 12.87
N ALA A 14 29.75 -24.14 12.58
CA ALA A 14 29.94 -22.70 12.39
C ALA A 14 30.47 -22.03 13.67
N ALA A 15 29.88 -22.36 14.82
CA ALA A 15 30.33 -21.84 16.12
C ALA A 15 31.79 -22.22 16.40
N ALA A 16 32.18 -23.47 16.15
CA ALA A 16 33.55 -23.94 16.33
C ALA A 16 34.54 -23.25 15.37
N ALA A 17 34.15 -23.04 14.09
CA ALA A 17 34.99 -22.35 13.11
C ALA A 17 35.21 -20.89 13.47
N ILE A 18 34.15 -20.18 13.87
CA ILE A 18 34.23 -18.78 14.32
C ILE A 18 35.08 -18.67 15.58
N GLU A 19 34.90 -19.59 16.52
CA GLU A 19 35.69 -19.61 17.76
C GLU A 19 37.18 -19.81 17.50
N ALA A 20 37.53 -20.77 16.65
CA ALA A 20 38.91 -21.01 16.26
C ALA A 20 39.53 -19.82 15.53
N TRP A 21 38.73 -19.13 14.70
CA TRP A 21 39.19 -17.91 14.03
C TRP A 21 39.42 -16.76 15.01
N LEU A 22 38.52 -16.56 15.98
CA LEU A 22 38.67 -15.53 17.02
C LEU A 22 39.88 -15.78 17.93
N ASP A 23 40.21 -17.04 18.23
CA ASP A 23 41.42 -17.41 18.99
C ASP A 23 42.72 -17.24 18.18
N GLY A 24 42.61 -17.12 16.85
CA GLY A 24 43.73 -16.95 15.90
C GLY A 24 43.76 -15.55 15.26
N ALA A 25 43.46 -15.52 13.97
CA ALA A 25 43.53 -14.30 13.16
C ALA A 25 42.52 -13.21 13.59
N GLY A 26 41.39 -13.61 14.17
CA GLY A 26 40.33 -12.71 14.67
C GLY A 26 40.61 -12.08 16.04
N ALA A 27 41.66 -12.49 16.75
CA ALA A 27 41.98 -11.98 18.10
C ALA A 27 42.25 -10.46 18.15
N ALA A 28 42.60 -9.87 17.00
CA ALA A 28 42.75 -8.41 16.88
C ALA A 28 41.41 -7.65 16.96
N PHE A 29 40.29 -8.31 16.66
CA PHE A 29 38.95 -7.71 16.62
C PHE A 29 38.18 -7.92 17.91
N ALA A 30 38.48 -8.95 18.71
CA ALA A 30 37.67 -9.33 19.85
C ALA A 30 38.51 -9.81 21.05
N THR A 31 38.30 -9.22 22.20
CA THR A 31 38.78 -9.78 23.48
C THR A 31 37.65 -10.66 24.04
N ARG A 32 37.88 -11.98 24.06
CA ARG A 32 36.90 -12.96 24.49
C ARG A 32 36.75 -12.93 26.01
N THR A 33 35.52 -12.71 26.51
CA THR A 33 35.23 -12.67 27.95
C THR A 33 34.34 -13.81 28.46
N ARG A 34 33.68 -14.59 27.59
CA ARG A 34 32.79 -15.68 28.00
C ARG A 34 32.90 -16.91 27.10
N GLN A 35 32.82 -18.10 27.73
CA GLN A 35 32.64 -19.36 27.00
C GLN A 35 31.17 -19.51 26.54
N PRO A 36 30.90 -20.10 25.33
CA PRO A 36 29.56 -20.41 24.89
C PRO A 36 28.84 -21.32 25.89
N ASP A 37 27.59 -21.04 26.20
CA ASP A 37 26.74 -21.95 26.97
C ASP A 37 26.06 -22.93 25.98
N PRO A 38 26.49 -24.22 25.93
CA PRO A 38 25.96 -25.19 24.97
C PRO A 38 24.48 -25.51 25.17
N ARG A 39 23.87 -25.11 26.31
CA ARG A 39 22.45 -25.30 26.59
C ARG A 39 21.55 -24.26 25.92
N ARG A 40 22.10 -23.13 25.46
CA ARG A 40 21.31 -22.02 24.94
C ARG A 40 21.09 -22.01 23.42
N LYS A 41 21.68 -22.92 22.67
CA LYS A 41 21.68 -22.87 21.18
C LYS A 41 22.10 -21.47 20.65
N VAL A 42 22.99 -20.79 21.37
CA VAL A 42 23.54 -19.49 21.06
C VAL A 42 25.02 -19.54 21.40
N ALA A 43 25.86 -19.21 20.42
CA ALA A 43 27.27 -18.93 20.67
C ALA A 43 27.47 -17.42 20.66
N SER A 44 28.12 -16.88 21.70
CA SER A 44 28.31 -15.43 21.85
C SER A 44 29.72 -15.10 22.34
N TRP A 45 30.21 -13.95 21.88
CA TRP A 45 31.51 -13.41 22.19
C TRP A 45 31.34 -11.93 22.55
N ASP A 46 32.04 -11.45 23.57
CA ASP A 46 32.00 -10.06 23.98
C ASP A 46 33.20 -9.32 23.39
N LEU A 47 32.94 -8.17 22.81
CA LEU A 47 33.91 -7.25 22.22
C LEU A 47 33.97 -5.98 23.05
N GLU A 48 35.19 -5.47 23.25
CA GLU A 48 35.39 -4.18 23.86
C GLU A 48 35.72 -3.15 22.77
N LEU A 49 34.86 -2.14 22.64
CA LEU A 49 35.01 -1.05 21.66
C LEU A 49 35.28 0.26 22.41
N HIS A 50 36.14 1.09 21.86
CA HIS A 50 36.37 2.45 22.39
C HIS A 50 35.77 3.47 21.42
N HIS A 51 34.86 4.32 21.95
CA HIS A 51 34.23 5.36 21.17
C HIS A 51 34.71 6.74 21.60
N ALA A 52 34.99 7.61 20.62
CA ALA A 52 35.52 8.94 20.88
C ALA A 52 34.59 9.80 21.76
N VAL A 53 33.26 9.64 21.62
CA VAL A 53 32.23 10.40 22.35
C VAL A 53 31.66 9.60 23.51
N HIS A 54 31.40 8.30 23.35
CA HIS A 54 30.70 7.45 24.33
C HIS A 54 31.63 6.59 25.19
N GLY A 55 32.95 6.76 25.03
CA GLY A 55 33.94 6.05 25.82
C GLY A 55 33.98 4.55 25.54
N ARG A 56 34.31 3.77 26.56
CA ARG A 56 34.43 2.32 26.50
C ARG A 56 33.06 1.66 26.50
N GLN A 57 32.79 0.84 25.49
CA GLN A 57 31.54 0.07 25.34
C GLN A 57 31.88 -1.42 25.21
N CYS A 58 31.09 -2.25 25.90
CA CYS A 58 31.14 -3.69 25.73
C CYS A 58 29.94 -4.10 24.84
N VAL A 59 30.20 -4.76 23.72
CA VAL A 59 29.17 -5.28 22.80
C VAL A 59 29.27 -6.79 22.74
N SER A 60 28.13 -7.47 22.63
CA SER A 60 28.09 -8.91 22.43
C SER A 60 27.78 -9.21 20.97
N ILE A 61 28.61 -10.02 20.32
CA ILE A 61 28.31 -10.61 19.02
C ILE A 61 27.92 -12.06 19.22
N TYR A 62 26.90 -12.53 18.49
CA TYR A 62 26.39 -13.88 18.68
C TYR A 62 25.77 -14.46 17.40
N ILE A 63 25.79 -15.79 17.33
CA ILE A 63 25.03 -16.56 16.34
C ILE A 63 24.00 -17.44 17.06
N THR A 64 22.86 -17.68 16.39
CA THR A 64 21.79 -18.55 16.88
C THR A 64 21.78 -19.87 16.10
N SER A 65 20.93 -20.81 16.52
CA SER A 65 20.70 -22.07 15.79
C SER A 65 20.22 -21.89 14.35
N ASP A 66 19.74 -20.69 14.01
CA ASP A 66 19.26 -20.35 12.66
C ASP A 66 20.38 -19.84 11.75
N PHE A 67 21.62 -19.70 12.29
CA PHE A 67 22.78 -19.37 11.46
C PHE A 67 23.06 -20.51 10.45
N PRO A 68 23.34 -20.18 9.19
CA PRO A 68 23.57 -18.88 8.60
C PRO A 68 22.32 -18.21 7.97
N ALA A 69 21.12 -18.81 8.07
CA ALA A 69 19.90 -18.16 7.60
C ALA A 69 19.65 -16.79 8.29
N THR A 70 20.19 -16.63 9.50
CA THR A 70 20.29 -15.35 10.20
C THR A 70 21.78 -15.02 10.36
N PRO A 71 22.28 -13.91 9.84
CA PRO A 71 23.69 -13.52 10.00
C PRO A 71 24.04 -13.27 11.48
N PRO A 72 25.33 -13.22 11.83
CA PRO A 72 25.75 -12.90 13.19
C PRO A 72 25.11 -11.59 13.67
N GLN A 73 24.64 -11.58 14.91
CA GLN A 73 23.97 -10.44 15.51
C GLN A 73 24.88 -9.72 16.48
N VAL A 74 24.80 -8.40 16.53
CA VAL A 74 25.53 -7.56 17.48
C VAL A 74 24.56 -6.90 18.45
N ARG A 75 24.90 -6.89 19.73
CA ARG A 75 24.08 -6.25 20.75
C ARG A 75 24.91 -5.28 21.59
N PHE A 76 24.49 -4.04 21.59
CA PHE A 76 24.96 -2.97 22.47
C PHE A 76 24.17 -2.90 23.77
N ASP A 77 24.59 -2.03 24.67
CA ASP A 77 23.74 -1.63 25.77
C ASP A 77 22.49 -0.90 25.23
N LYS A 78 21.33 -1.32 25.70
CA LYS A 78 20.04 -0.76 25.26
C LYS A 78 19.86 0.73 25.55
N SER A 79 20.67 1.31 26.46
CA SER A 79 20.66 2.74 26.73
C SER A 79 21.16 3.59 25.56
N LEU A 80 21.85 2.97 24.58
CA LEU A 80 22.27 3.62 23.36
C LEU A 80 21.15 3.70 22.28
N CYS A 81 20.02 3.01 22.49
CA CYS A 81 18.84 3.18 21.65
C CYS A 81 18.36 4.63 21.69
N LEU A 82 18.09 5.24 20.53
CA LEU A 82 17.76 6.67 20.38
C LEU A 82 18.89 7.64 20.80
N VAL A 83 20.07 7.14 21.10
CA VAL A 83 21.32 7.92 21.29
C VAL A 83 22.20 7.78 20.05
N LEU A 84 22.32 6.54 19.57
CA LEU A 84 22.97 6.22 18.29
C LEU A 84 21.95 5.61 17.33
N PRO A 85 22.06 5.88 16.01
CA PRO A 85 21.21 5.25 15.01
C PRO A 85 21.46 3.74 14.93
N HIS A 86 20.58 3.00 14.27
CA HIS A 86 20.69 1.56 14.03
C HIS A 86 20.77 0.67 15.30
N ILE A 87 20.49 1.21 16.48
CA ILE A 87 20.40 0.44 17.73
C ILE A 87 18.93 0.29 18.13
N GLU A 88 18.45 -0.96 18.15
CA GLU A 88 17.07 -1.35 18.49
C GLU A 88 16.78 -1.21 19.99
N GLU A 89 15.51 -1.37 20.41
CA GLU A 89 15.10 -1.25 21.82
C GLU A 89 15.75 -2.28 22.74
N ASP A 90 16.10 -3.45 22.22
CA ASP A 90 16.79 -4.52 22.94
C ASP A 90 18.32 -4.40 22.87
N GLY A 91 18.84 -3.34 22.25
CA GLY A 91 20.26 -3.10 22.02
C GLY A 91 20.82 -3.76 20.74
N ARG A 92 20.02 -4.48 19.96
CA ARG A 92 20.47 -5.11 18.72
C ARG A 92 20.86 -4.06 17.69
N PHE A 93 21.99 -4.27 17.03
CA PHE A 93 22.48 -3.42 15.96
C PHE A 93 21.93 -3.88 14.61
N CYS A 94 21.29 -2.97 13.90
CA CYS A 94 20.80 -3.19 12.55
C CYS A 94 21.94 -2.93 11.54
N HIS A 95 22.76 -3.94 11.26
CA HIS A 95 23.96 -3.83 10.41
C HIS A 95 23.68 -3.97 8.91
N GLY A 96 22.48 -4.39 8.52
CA GLY A 96 22.10 -4.52 7.11
C GLY A 96 22.79 -5.64 6.33
N VAL A 97 23.56 -6.51 7.00
CA VAL A 97 24.16 -7.69 6.35
C VAL A 97 23.08 -8.74 6.15
N GLU A 98 22.97 -9.25 4.92
CA GLU A 98 22.04 -10.31 4.56
C GLU A 98 22.71 -11.68 4.64
N ALA A 99 21.92 -12.72 4.86
CA ALA A 99 22.39 -14.09 4.84
C ALA A 99 22.79 -14.51 3.41
N ASN A 100 23.94 -15.17 3.28
CA ASN A 100 24.43 -15.69 2.01
C ASN A 100 24.46 -17.24 2.08
N PRO A 101 24.01 -17.96 1.04
CA PRO A 101 24.14 -19.43 1.00
C PRO A 101 25.56 -19.96 1.22
N GLN A 102 26.58 -19.21 0.82
CA GLN A 102 28.00 -19.57 1.04
C GLN A 102 28.41 -19.57 2.51
N ASP A 103 27.69 -18.87 3.38
CA ASP A 103 27.97 -18.81 4.82
C ASP A 103 27.83 -20.18 5.50
N TYR A 104 27.18 -21.17 4.87
CA TYR A 104 27.16 -22.56 5.34
C TYR A 104 28.54 -23.22 5.29
N ASP A 105 29.33 -22.89 4.28
CA ASP A 105 30.65 -23.45 4.05
C ASP A 105 31.76 -22.56 4.64
N GLU A 106 31.53 -21.23 4.65
CA GLU A 106 32.50 -20.22 5.07
C GLU A 106 31.92 -19.30 6.18
N PRO A 107 31.55 -19.83 7.35
CA PRO A 107 30.85 -19.09 8.40
C PRO A 107 31.67 -17.94 9.00
N VAL A 108 32.98 -17.97 8.87
CA VAL A 108 33.88 -16.92 9.31
C VAL A 108 33.71 -15.64 8.49
N ASP A 109 33.44 -15.77 7.20
CA ASP A 109 33.27 -14.61 6.30
C ASP A 109 32.05 -13.79 6.66
N ALA A 110 30.93 -14.44 7.02
CA ALA A 110 29.74 -13.74 7.56
C ALA A 110 30.07 -12.94 8.84
N MET A 111 30.89 -13.52 9.72
CA MET A 111 31.35 -12.82 10.93
C MET A 111 32.22 -11.61 10.59
N VAL A 112 33.16 -11.77 9.66
CA VAL A 112 34.06 -10.70 9.20
C VAL A 112 33.27 -9.56 8.57
N GLU A 113 32.23 -9.87 7.77
CA GLU A 113 31.38 -8.86 7.16
C GLU A 113 30.63 -8.02 8.21
N VAL A 114 30.02 -8.69 9.19
CA VAL A 114 29.33 -8.01 10.28
C VAL A 114 30.30 -7.14 11.11
N LEU A 115 31.52 -7.63 11.37
CA LEU A 115 32.53 -6.85 12.09
C LEU A 115 33.00 -5.62 11.32
N LYS A 116 33.18 -5.73 9.99
CA LYS A 116 33.49 -4.56 9.15
C LYS A 116 32.38 -3.52 9.18
N ARG A 117 31.12 -3.96 9.12
CA ARG A 117 29.98 -3.05 9.24
C ARG A 117 29.93 -2.39 10.62
N LEU A 118 30.23 -3.15 11.66
CA LEU A 118 30.33 -2.62 13.02
C LEU A 118 31.43 -1.56 13.15
N GLU A 119 32.62 -1.82 12.60
CA GLU A 119 33.75 -0.90 12.62
C GLU A 119 33.43 0.42 11.89
N THR A 120 32.85 0.32 10.67
CA THR A 120 32.40 1.50 9.91
C THR A 120 31.39 2.31 10.70
N PHE A 121 30.30 1.67 11.17
CA PHE A 121 29.27 2.31 11.98
C PHE A 121 29.88 3.01 13.20
N TRP A 122 30.81 2.33 13.90
CA TRP A 122 31.41 2.84 15.13
C TRP A 122 32.30 4.06 14.88
N SER A 123 33.01 4.07 13.74
CA SER A 123 33.77 5.23 13.29
C SER A 123 32.86 6.41 12.92
N ASP A 124 31.83 6.14 12.09
CA ASP A 124 30.95 7.19 11.58
C ASP A 124 30.08 7.79 12.67
N SER A 125 29.68 6.99 13.66
CA SER A 125 28.90 7.46 14.82
C SER A 125 29.64 8.45 15.74
N ALA A 126 30.93 8.68 15.52
CA ALA A 126 31.68 9.75 16.18
C ALA A 126 31.39 11.14 15.58
N ASP A 127 30.84 11.21 14.36
CA ASP A 127 30.42 12.45 13.72
C ASP A 127 28.95 12.78 14.05
N PRO A 128 28.67 13.86 14.80
CA PRO A 128 27.31 14.27 15.11
C PRO A 128 26.45 14.60 13.87
N ALA A 129 27.06 15.03 12.75
CA ALA A 129 26.34 15.36 11.54
C ALA A 129 25.86 14.08 10.85
N TRP A 130 26.71 13.05 10.79
CA TRP A 130 26.32 11.72 10.30
C TRP A 130 25.19 11.12 11.14
N VAL A 131 25.34 11.13 12.49
CA VAL A 131 24.31 10.63 13.41
C VAL A 131 22.95 11.33 13.20
N ALA A 132 22.97 12.65 13.01
CA ALA A 132 21.75 13.41 12.76
C ALA A 132 21.13 13.06 11.41
N GLY A 133 21.94 12.85 10.36
CA GLY A 133 21.49 12.41 9.04
C GLY A 133 20.77 11.06 9.09
N GLU A 134 21.40 10.05 9.70
CA GLU A 134 20.83 8.71 9.84
C GLU A 134 19.50 8.72 10.63
N PHE A 135 19.41 9.50 11.71
CA PHE A 135 18.15 9.66 12.42
C PHE A 135 17.06 10.33 11.57
N GLN A 136 17.44 11.25 10.70
CA GLN A 136 16.49 11.95 9.84
C GLN A 136 15.99 11.07 8.68
N ASP A 137 16.87 10.28 8.09
CA ASP A 137 16.55 9.38 6.98
C ASP A 137 15.57 8.26 7.41
N GLU A 138 15.70 7.75 8.63
CA GLU A 138 14.82 6.73 9.20
C GLU A 138 13.90 7.27 10.30
N SER A 139 13.57 8.55 10.28
CA SER A 139 12.89 9.27 11.36
C SER A 139 11.58 8.64 11.83
N LEU A 140 10.79 8.02 10.94
CA LEU A 140 9.54 7.34 11.33
C LEU A 140 9.79 6.07 12.16
N SER A 141 10.85 5.32 11.86
CA SER A 141 11.23 4.13 12.63
C SER A 141 11.65 4.50 14.04
N TYR A 142 12.48 5.54 14.17
CA TYR A 142 12.92 6.04 15.49
C TYR A 142 11.78 6.71 16.25
N TRP A 143 10.89 7.42 15.56
CA TRP A 143 9.69 7.98 16.18
C TRP A 143 8.80 6.90 16.78
N LEU A 144 8.57 5.80 16.06
CA LEU A 144 7.79 4.67 16.58
C LEU A 144 8.45 4.09 17.86
N ARG A 145 9.78 3.92 17.84
CA ARG A 145 10.53 3.46 19.02
C ARG A 145 10.40 4.42 20.18
N PHE A 146 10.50 5.72 19.92
CA PHE A 146 10.29 6.74 20.94
C PHE A 146 8.89 6.65 21.56
N CYS A 147 7.85 6.52 20.73
CA CYS A 147 6.48 6.34 21.21
C CYS A 147 6.33 5.09 22.09
N LEU A 148 6.94 3.97 21.70
CA LEU A 148 6.86 2.70 22.45
C LEU A 148 7.64 2.75 23.78
N GLN A 149 8.76 3.45 23.83
CA GLN A 149 9.58 3.60 25.02
C GLN A 149 9.07 4.69 25.98
N TYR A 150 8.23 5.60 25.48
CA TYR A 150 7.72 6.71 26.27
C TYR A 150 6.89 6.20 27.45
N LYS A 151 7.34 6.56 28.67
CA LYS A 151 6.63 6.24 29.90
C LYS A 151 5.96 7.51 30.39
N PRO A 152 4.62 7.63 30.20
CA PRO A 152 3.91 8.79 30.69
C PRO A 152 3.97 8.85 32.23
N THR A 153 3.79 10.06 32.75
CA THR A 153 3.67 10.30 34.21
C THR A 153 2.52 9.43 34.77
N ARG A 154 2.68 8.97 36.01
CA ARG A 154 1.72 8.09 36.70
C ARG A 154 0.28 8.61 36.56
N GLY A 155 -0.59 7.83 35.91
CA GLY A 155 -2.00 8.16 35.69
C GLY A 155 -2.38 8.58 34.27
N ALA A 156 -1.41 8.77 33.36
CA ALA A 156 -1.70 8.93 31.94
C ALA A 156 -1.99 7.58 31.27
N PRO A 157 -2.85 7.52 30.25
CA PRO A 157 -3.07 6.30 29.49
C PRO A 157 -1.76 5.80 28.89
N GLY A 158 -1.53 4.49 28.94
CA GLY A 158 -0.40 3.87 28.24
C GLY A 158 -0.51 4.07 26.73
N VAL A 159 0.60 4.35 26.06
CA VAL A 159 0.66 4.63 24.61
C VAL A 159 0.72 3.35 23.78
N SER A 160 1.00 2.23 24.42
CA SER A 160 1.11 0.94 23.71
C SER A 160 -0.16 0.64 22.95
N GLY A 161 -0.07 0.72 21.63
CA GLY A 161 -1.16 0.41 20.72
C GLY A 161 -2.03 1.60 20.28
N LEU A 162 -1.77 2.82 20.74
CA LEU A 162 -2.45 4.02 20.22
C LEU A 162 -1.82 4.44 18.88
N ARG A 163 -2.66 4.68 17.86
CA ARG A 163 -2.23 5.09 16.52
C ARG A 163 -3.14 6.18 15.99
N VAL A 164 -2.58 7.04 15.15
CA VAL A 164 -3.32 8.07 14.43
C VAL A 164 -3.41 7.69 12.96
N ALA A 165 -4.61 7.54 12.44
CA ALA A 165 -4.85 7.50 11.01
C ALA A 165 -5.06 8.92 10.51
N LEU A 166 -4.11 9.45 9.74
CA LEU A 166 -4.15 10.79 9.20
C LEU A 166 -4.62 10.75 7.76
N THR A 167 -5.76 11.39 7.50
CA THR A 167 -6.31 11.63 6.17
C THR A 167 -6.16 13.12 5.83
N ASP A 168 -6.09 13.51 4.60
CA ASP A 168 -6.08 14.90 4.13
C ASP A 168 -5.05 15.81 4.83
N LEU A 169 -3.83 15.89 4.27
CA LEU A 169 -2.77 16.77 4.77
C LEU A 169 -2.84 18.21 4.24
N ASP A 170 -3.45 18.40 3.08
CA ASP A 170 -3.55 19.70 2.43
C ASP A 170 -4.75 20.47 2.97
N GLY A 171 -4.51 21.70 3.40
CA GLY A 171 -5.59 22.59 3.86
C GLY A 171 -5.25 23.41 5.10
N PRO A 172 -6.27 23.88 5.85
CA PRO A 172 -6.10 24.68 7.06
C PRO A 172 -5.30 23.95 8.14
N THR A 173 -4.60 24.74 8.98
CA THR A 173 -3.79 24.18 10.09
C THR A 173 -4.63 23.57 11.21
N LYS A 174 -5.92 23.92 11.32
CA LYS A 174 -6.84 23.32 12.29
C LYS A 174 -7.63 22.18 11.65
N GLY A 175 -7.97 21.19 12.44
CA GLY A 175 -8.72 20.03 11.99
C GLY A 175 -9.52 19.37 13.10
N ARG A 176 -10.19 18.27 12.75
CA ARG A 176 -11.06 17.49 13.64
C ARG A 176 -10.45 16.13 13.95
N LEU A 177 -10.86 15.57 15.08
CA LEU A 177 -10.41 14.31 15.60
C LEU A 177 -11.58 13.45 16.05
N ALA A 178 -11.59 12.19 15.64
CA ALA A 178 -12.42 11.13 16.20
C ALA A 178 -11.53 10.07 16.84
N ALA A 179 -11.62 9.89 18.15
CA ALA A 179 -10.85 8.91 18.89
C ALA A 179 -11.73 7.74 19.30
N TYR A 180 -11.23 6.53 19.13
CA TYR A 180 -11.92 5.28 19.45
C TYR A 180 -11.13 4.50 20.48
N PHE A 181 -11.67 4.42 21.69
CA PHE A 181 -11.07 3.71 22.80
C PHE A 181 -11.81 2.40 23.06
N LYS A 182 -11.07 1.31 23.14
CA LYS A 182 -11.60 -0.02 23.39
C LYS A 182 -11.65 -0.33 24.88
N LYS A 183 -12.71 -0.97 25.31
CA LYS A 183 -12.83 -1.44 26.70
C LYS A 183 -12.16 -2.79 26.95
N ASP A 184 -11.95 -3.57 25.89
CA ASP A 184 -11.42 -4.93 25.97
C ASP A 184 -9.95 -4.96 25.52
N GLN A 185 -9.04 -5.39 26.41
CA GLN A 185 -7.59 -5.48 26.15
C GLN A 185 -7.21 -6.55 25.11
N LYS A 186 -8.11 -7.45 24.72
CA LYS A 186 -7.89 -8.47 23.69
C LYS A 186 -8.07 -7.95 22.26
N ALA A 187 -8.59 -6.75 22.10
CA ALA A 187 -8.83 -6.16 20.79
C ALA A 187 -7.60 -5.34 20.32
N ARG A 188 -7.56 -5.09 18.99
CA ARG A 188 -6.55 -4.23 18.33
C ARG A 188 -6.44 -2.87 19.01
N SER A 189 -5.30 -2.20 18.80
CA SER A 189 -4.95 -0.88 19.33
C SER A 189 -6.09 0.14 19.27
N ASP A 190 -6.14 1.05 20.23
CA ASP A 190 -6.95 2.25 20.13
C ASP A 190 -6.55 3.06 18.90
N LEU A 191 -7.50 3.74 18.28
CA LEU A 191 -7.30 4.46 17.03
C LEU A 191 -7.85 5.88 17.12
N LEU A 192 -7.05 6.84 16.71
CA LEU A 192 -7.47 8.20 16.44
C LEU A 192 -7.52 8.42 14.92
N VAL A 193 -8.56 9.05 14.44
CA VAL A 193 -8.68 9.47 13.03
C VAL A 193 -8.70 10.98 13.00
N ALA A 194 -7.68 11.57 12.40
CA ALA A 194 -7.54 13.02 12.26
C ALA A 194 -7.61 13.43 10.80
N THR A 195 -8.26 14.55 10.53
CA THR A 195 -8.36 15.14 9.20
C THR A 195 -8.24 16.65 9.28
N VAL A 196 -7.65 17.27 8.27
CA VAL A 196 -7.49 18.73 8.15
C VAL A 196 -8.83 19.36 7.79
N GLY A 197 -9.10 20.54 8.36
CA GLY A 197 -10.32 21.29 8.12
C GLY A 197 -11.30 21.24 9.29
N GLU A 198 -11.83 22.41 9.66
CA GLU A 198 -12.78 22.52 10.79
C GLU A 198 -14.13 21.89 10.47
N GLU A 199 -14.52 21.84 9.20
CA GLU A 199 -15.76 21.21 8.70
C GLU A 199 -15.60 19.71 8.38
N ALA A 200 -14.43 19.14 8.61
CA ALA A 200 -14.17 17.74 8.30
C ALA A 200 -14.93 16.77 9.20
N ASP A 201 -15.30 15.61 8.67
CA ASP A 201 -15.97 14.54 9.41
C ASP A 201 -15.07 13.30 9.54
N PRO A 202 -14.13 13.28 10.50
CA PRO A 202 -13.27 12.12 10.73
C PRO A 202 -14.05 10.89 11.22
N HIS A 203 -15.23 11.06 11.82
CA HIS A 203 -16.10 9.94 12.21
C HIS A 203 -16.71 9.27 10.97
N GLY A 204 -17.27 10.03 10.05
CA GLY A 204 -17.78 9.50 8.78
C GLY A 204 -16.70 8.77 7.97
N LEU A 205 -15.47 9.28 7.96
CA LEU A 205 -14.32 8.60 7.36
C LEU A 205 -14.01 7.27 8.07
N ALA A 206 -13.97 7.26 9.40
CA ALA A 206 -13.72 6.04 10.17
C ALA A 206 -14.80 4.98 9.94
N VAL A 207 -16.06 5.37 9.86
CA VAL A 207 -17.18 4.47 9.52
C VAL A 207 -16.99 3.90 8.11
N ARG A 208 -16.69 4.75 7.13
CA ARG A 208 -16.47 4.34 5.74
C ARG A 208 -15.39 3.28 5.59
N HIS A 209 -14.27 3.45 6.30
CA HIS A 209 -13.15 2.53 6.26
C HIS A 209 -13.27 1.34 7.23
N GLY A 210 -14.35 1.28 8.03
CA GLY A 210 -14.53 0.22 9.02
C GLY A 210 -13.61 0.33 10.24
N TRP A 211 -13.12 1.53 10.55
CA TRP A 211 -12.23 1.81 11.69
C TRP A 211 -13.00 2.23 12.97
N ALA A 212 -14.25 2.58 12.85
CA ALA A 212 -15.10 3.05 13.95
C ALA A 212 -15.44 1.92 14.93
N VAL A 213 -14.45 1.45 15.72
CA VAL A 213 -14.61 0.33 16.66
C VAL A 213 -14.23 0.77 18.07
N GLY A 214 -15.19 0.80 18.98
CA GLY A 214 -15.00 1.21 20.37
C GLY A 214 -15.86 2.42 20.76
N THR A 215 -15.51 3.06 21.87
CA THR A 215 -16.20 4.27 22.34
C THR A 215 -15.66 5.50 21.62
N LEU A 216 -16.53 6.21 20.91
CA LEU A 216 -16.18 7.47 20.23
C LEU A 216 -16.00 8.60 21.24
N VAL A 217 -14.88 9.30 21.13
CA VAL A 217 -14.62 10.58 21.77
C VAL A 217 -14.29 11.61 20.68
N ARG A 218 -14.99 12.72 20.64
CA ARG A 218 -14.73 13.81 19.70
C ARG A 218 -13.61 14.70 20.23
N GLY A 219 -12.79 15.21 19.29
CA GLY A 219 -11.66 16.04 19.61
C GLY A 219 -11.27 16.96 18.47
N ASN A 220 -10.24 17.73 18.69
CA ASN A 220 -9.67 18.65 17.70
C ASN A 220 -8.20 18.27 17.43
N ALA A 221 -7.76 18.50 16.19
CA ALA A 221 -6.40 18.32 15.75
C ALA A 221 -5.79 19.67 15.34
N LEU A 222 -4.50 19.83 15.56
CA LEU A 222 -3.70 20.98 15.16
C LEU A 222 -2.54 20.47 14.31
N PHE A 223 -2.45 20.92 13.07
CA PHE A 223 -1.38 20.54 12.14
C PHE A 223 -0.36 21.67 12.07
N VAL A 224 0.88 21.39 12.41
CA VAL A 224 1.96 22.38 12.51
C VAL A 224 3.07 22.01 11.53
N PRO A 225 3.26 22.76 10.46
CA PRO A 225 4.36 22.54 9.53
C PRO A 225 5.69 22.90 10.20
N LEU A 226 6.64 21.96 10.18
CA LEU A 226 8.02 22.20 10.56
C LEU A 226 8.85 22.58 9.35
N SER A 227 9.81 23.48 9.54
CA SER A 227 10.78 23.80 8.48
C SER A 227 11.58 22.55 8.11
N ALA A 228 11.87 22.40 6.81
CA ALA A 228 12.78 21.32 6.35
C ALA A 228 14.19 21.42 6.95
N ALA A 229 14.61 22.63 7.33
CA ALA A 229 15.90 22.86 8.01
C ALA A 229 15.85 22.56 9.51
N GLN A 230 14.66 22.33 10.09
CA GLN A 230 14.52 21.94 11.49
C GLN A 230 15.11 20.57 11.73
N SER A 231 16.14 20.48 12.55
CA SER A 231 16.69 19.19 12.99
C SER A 231 15.64 18.41 13.78
N TRP A 232 15.28 17.22 13.27
CA TRP A 232 14.29 16.35 13.91
C TRP A 232 14.93 15.02 14.30
N VAL A 233 15.65 15.05 15.42
CA VAL A 233 16.39 13.91 15.99
C VAL A 233 15.90 13.59 17.41
N PRO A 234 16.10 12.39 17.94
CA PRO A 234 15.57 11.97 19.24
C PRO A 234 15.85 12.91 20.40
N GLY A 235 16.99 13.59 20.37
CA GLY A 235 17.39 14.58 21.38
C GLY A 235 16.58 15.88 21.34
N SER A 236 15.99 16.23 20.21
CA SER A 236 15.18 17.44 20.01
C SER A 236 13.68 17.23 20.20
N TRP A 237 13.23 15.97 20.33
CA TRP A 237 11.80 15.66 20.42
C TRP A 237 11.19 16.11 21.75
N PRO A 238 10.07 16.86 21.73
CA PRO A 238 9.40 17.33 22.94
C PRO A 238 9.02 16.18 23.89
N ARG A 239 9.34 16.35 25.15
CA ARG A 239 8.97 15.44 26.26
C ARG A 239 8.02 16.08 27.27
N THR A 240 7.85 17.40 27.19
CA THR A 240 6.96 18.20 28.04
C THR A 240 6.10 19.11 27.18
N LEU A 241 4.94 19.53 27.72
CA LEU A 241 4.07 20.49 27.02
C LEU A 241 4.81 21.78 26.68
N ARG A 242 5.65 22.29 27.59
CA ARG A 242 6.44 23.50 27.36
C ARG A 242 7.36 23.36 26.14
N GLN A 243 8.08 22.24 26.02
CA GLN A 243 8.93 21.98 24.86
C GLN A 243 8.12 21.89 23.57
N LEU A 244 6.91 21.29 23.62
CA LEU A 244 6.01 21.24 22.46
C LEU A 244 5.50 22.65 22.12
N GLU A 245 5.14 23.47 23.09
CA GLU A 245 4.73 24.87 22.88
C GLU A 245 5.84 25.72 22.28
N ASP A 246 7.06 25.61 22.82
CA ASP A 246 8.23 26.34 22.32
C ASP A 246 8.50 25.96 20.84
N LEU A 247 8.38 24.68 20.49
CA LEU A 247 8.53 24.20 19.13
C LEU A 247 7.43 24.72 18.19
N VAL A 248 6.16 24.64 18.62
CA VAL A 248 5.00 25.10 17.83
C VAL A 248 5.06 26.61 17.63
N ALA A 249 5.39 27.37 18.67
CA ALA A 249 5.53 28.83 18.57
C ALA A 249 6.66 29.22 17.61
N SER A 250 7.79 28.51 17.65
CA SER A 250 8.90 28.74 16.71
C SER A 250 8.52 28.42 15.26
N ALA A 251 7.77 27.33 15.04
CA ALA A 251 7.35 26.91 13.71
C ALA A 251 6.25 27.79 13.10
N ALA A 252 5.42 28.42 13.93
CA ALA A 252 4.28 29.27 13.54
C ALA A 252 4.54 30.76 13.73
N ASP A 253 5.79 31.21 13.73
CA ASP A 253 6.19 32.62 13.93
C ASP A 253 5.51 33.27 15.16
N GLN A 254 5.41 32.52 16.26
CA GLN A 254 4.76 32.92 17.52
C GLN A 254 3.27 33.27 17.45
N THR A 255 2.60 32.98 16.33
CA THR A 255 1.17 33.27 16.17
C THR A 255 0.26 32.21 16.77
N LEU A 256 0.81 31.04 17.15
CA LEU A 256 0.06 29.89 17.62
C LEU A 256 0.55 29.42 19.00
N SER A 257 -0.38 29.36 19.96
CA SER A 257 -0.16 28.76 21.28
C SER A 257 -1.03 27.50 21.44
N VAL A 258 -0.40 26.37 21.78
CA VAL A 258 -1.12 25.13 22.02
C VAL A 258 -2.03 25.24 23.25
N ALA A 259 -1.59 25.91 24.31
CA ALA A 259 -2.39 26.13 25.51
C ALA A 259 -3.62 26.97 25.25
N THR A 260 -3.48 28.10 24.52
CA THR A 260 -4.62 28.95 24.13
C THR A 260 -5.58 28.16 23.23
N TRP A 261 -5.07 27.43 22.23
CA TRP A 261 -5.90 26.62 21.35
C TRP A 261 -6.71 25.55 22.11
N ILE A 262 -6.13 24.90 23.12
CA ILE A 262 -6.84 23.93 23.97
C ILE A 262 -7.91 24.65 24.78
N GLU A 263 -7.59 25.79 25.40
CA GLU A 263 -8.53 26.56 26.22
C GLU A 263 -9.75 27.01 25.41
N ASP A 264 -9.54 27.49 24.18
CA ASP A 264 -10.59 27.94 23.28
C ASP A 264 -11.50 26.80 22.81
N ASN A 265 -11.05 25.55 22.85
CA ASN A 265 -11.76 24.38 22.35
C ASN A 265 -12.19 23.37 23.42
N LYS A 266 -11.98 23.63 24.70
CA LYS A 266 -12.21 22.65 25.77
C LYS A 266 -13.68 22.29 26.03
N GLU A 267 -14.60 23.13 25.62
CA GLU A 267 -16.04 22.89 25.76
C GLU A 267 -16.55 21.86 24.72
N ASP A 268 -15.98 21.91 23.50
CA ASP A 268 -16.37 21.10 22.35
C ASP A 268 -15.54 19.82 22.19
N ALA A 269 -14.36 19.79 22.77
CA ALA A 269 -13.39 18.71 22.57
C ALA A 269 -12.85 18.16 23.91
N ARG A 270 -12.78 16.82 23.99
CA ARG A 270 -12.20 16.12 25.15
C ARG A 270 -10.85 15.47 24.84
N CYS A 271 -10.41 15.54 23.59
CA CYS A 271 -9.18 14.95 23.12
C CYS A 271 -8.50 15.93 22.16
N PHE A 272 -7.22 16.18 22.34
CA PHE A 272 -6.44 17.14 21.56
C PHE A 272 -5.23 16.47 20.97
N LEU A 273 -5.03 16.62 19.67
CA LEU A 273 -3.90 16.05 18.95
C LEU A 273 -3.13 17.16 18.25
N VAL A 274 -1.82 17.23 18.50
CA VAL A 274 -0.90 18.07 17.72
C VAL A 274 -0.16 17.15 16.75
N VAL A 275 -0.22 17.45 15.47
CA VAL A 275 0.49 16.75 14.40
C VAL A 275 1.56 17.70 13.85
N LEU A 276 2.81 17.33 14.04
CA LEU A 276 3.96 18.03 13.48
C LEU A 276 4.22 17.45 12.09
N VAL A 277 4.26 18.29 11.06
CA VAL A 277 4.41 17.88 9.65
C VAL A 277 5.75 18.38 9.14
N GLN A 278 6.66 17.47 8.76
CA GLN A 278 7.95 17.80 8.15
C GLN A 278 8.07 17.11 6.79
N GLY A 279 7.96 17.89 5.73
CA GLY A 279 7.93 17.32 4.38
C GLY A 279 6.79 16.30 4.22
N ARG A 280 7.15 15.04 4.02
CA ARG A 280 6.19 13.93 3.87
C ARG A 280 5.95 13.15 5.17
N THR A 281 6.63 13.46 6.26
CA THR A 281 6.53 12.74 7.53
C THR A 281 5.67 13.48 8.54
N CYS A 282 5.02 12.72 9.44
CA CYS A 282 4.14 13.26 10.46
C CYS A 282 4.42 12.63 11.82
N TYR A 283 4.38 13.46 12.87
CA TYR A 283 4.66 13.07 14.24
C TYR A 283 3.54 13.57 15.15
N GLY A 284 2.93 12.69 15.94
CA GLY A 284 1.74 13.01 16.72
C GLY A 284 2.03 13.18 18.20
N TYR A 285 1.40 14.18 18.82
CA TYR A 285 1.34 14.34 20.26
C TYR A 285 -0.10 14.46 20.72
N LEU A 286 -0.55 13.48 21.50
CA LEU A 286 -1.85 13.57 22.17
C LEU A 286 -1.68 14.41 23.43
N VAL A 287 -2.52 15.42 23.60
CA VAL A 287 -2.47 16.34 24.74
C VAL A 287 -3.66 16.12 25.64
N TYR A 288 -3.40 15.88 26.92
CA TYR A 288 -4.40 15.75 27.97
C TYR A 288 -4.38 17.00 28.84
N PRO A 289 -5.41 17.88 28.72
CA PRO A 289 -5.49 19.08 29.57
C PRO A 289 -5.87 18.69 31.03
N PRO A 290 -5.51 19.50 32.04
CA PRO A 290 -6.02 19.32 33.39
C PRO A 290 -7.52 19.73 33.46
N PRO A 291 -8.38 19.10 34.32
CA PRO A 291 -8.02 18.01 35.21
C PRO A 291 -8.46 16.66 34.67
N VAL A 292 -7.60 15.97 33.93
CA VAL A 292 -7.83 14.54 33.70
C VAL A 292 -7.21 13.82 34.89
N ALA A 293 -8.04 13.24 35.73
CA ALA A 293 -7.63 12.34 36.81
C ALA A 293 -6.51 12.87 37.75
N ARG A 294 -6.72 14.00 38.45
CA ARG A 294 -5.85 14.53 39.49
C ARG A 294 -4.47 15.09 39.05
N LEU A 295 -4.35 15.42 37.76
CA LEU A 295 -3.12 16.07 37.30
C LEU A 295 -3.21 17.58 37.48
N THR A 296 -2.11 18.18 37.98
CA THR A 296 -2.00 19.64 38.13
C THR A 296 -1.48 20.34 36.90
N SER A 297 -1.00 19.57 35.90
CA SER A 297 -0.45 20.07 34.64
C SER A 297 -0.88 19.19 33.47
N ALA A 298 -0.99 19.78 32.28
CA ALA A 298 -1.24 19.02 31.05
C ALA A 298 -0.07 18.06 30.74
N ILE A 299 -0.43 16.90 30.15
CA ILE A 299 0.53 15.87 29.76
C ILE A 299 0.48 15.74 28.24
N ILE A 300 1.65 15.59 27.62
CA ILE A 300 1.76 15.18 26.22
C ILE A 300 2.17 13.71 26.15
N VAL A 301 1.66 13.04 25.12
CA VAL A 301 1.96 11.64 24.85
C VAL A 301 2.30 11.52 23.37
N PRO A 302 3.54 11.17 23.01
CA PRO A 302 3.89 10.94 21.61
C PRO A 302 3.17 9.71 21.10
N VAL A 303 2.62 9.80 19.87
CA VAL A 303 1.85 8.74 19.24
C VAL A 303 2.34 8.52 17.81
N PRO A 304 2.38 7.26 17.33
CA PRO A 304 2.71 6.98 15.94
C PRO A 304 1.59 7.49 15.02
N VAL A 305 1.98 8.01 13.87
CA VAL A 305 1.08 8.54 12.86
C VAL A 305 1.20 7.73 11.58
N ASP A 306 0.11 7.07 11.20
CA ASP A 306 -0.02 6.40 9.91
C ASP A 306 -0.72 7.33 8.92
N ARG A 307 -0.02 7.77 7.90
CA ARG A 307 -0.61 8.53 6.82
C ARG A 307 -1.44 7.60 5.93
N VAL A 308 -2.72 7.90 5.79
CA VAL A 308 -3.65 7.19 4.90
C VAL A 308 -4.30 8.14 3.90
N ASP A 309 -3.73 9.34 3.75
CA ASP A 309 -4.08 10.25 2.66
C ASP A 309 -3.62 9.68 1.30
N THR A 310 -4.26 10.16 0.25
CA THR A 310 -4.06 9.64 -1.10
C THR A 310 -2.61 9.79 -1.58
N ASP A 311 -1.97 10.92 -1.28
CA ASP A 311 -0.63 11.23 -1.74
C ASP A 311 0.44 10.31 -1.11
N TRP A 312 0.18 9.86 0.10
CA TRP A 312 1.05 8.87 0.74
C TRP A 312 0.72 7.44 0.33
N ALA A 313 -0.58 7.09 0.35
CA ALA A 313 -1.02 5.71 0.18
C ALA A 313 -0.95 5.21 -1.27
N LEU A 314 -1.11 6.08 -2.27
CA LEU A 314 -1.24 5.69 -3.68
C LEU A 314 -0.09 6.18 -4.59
N ALA A 315 0.78 7.08 -4.13
CA ALA A 315 1.84 7.65 -4.99
C ALA A 315 3.09 6.76 -5.16
N ARG A 316 3.11 5.58 -4.56
CA ARG A 316 4.33 4.75 -4.47
C ARG A 316 4.86 4.31 -5.83
N ASP A 317 3.96 4.01 -6.77
CA ASP A 317 4.32 3.40 -8.06
C ASP A 317 4.57 4.43 -9.18
N HIS A 318 3.91 5.60 -9.13
CA HIS A 318 3.83 6.51 -10.29
C HIS A 318 4.32 7.94 -10.02
N GLY A 319 4.67 8.25 -8.81
CA GLY A 319 4.99 9.63 -8.41
C GLY A 319 3.74 10.53 -8.30
N LEU A 320 3.92 11.68 -7.68
CA LEU A 320 2.80 12.58 -7.32
C LEU A 320 2.15 13.23 -8.54
N ASP A 321 2.92 13.61 -9.56
CA ASP A 321 2.37 14.33 -10.72
C ASP A 321 1.32 13.48 -11.48
N VAL A 322 1.62 12.22 -11.73
CA VAL A 322 0.69 11.29 -12.40
C VAL A 322 -0.53 11.04 -11.52
N LEU A 323 -0.33 10.86 -10.21
CA LEU A 323 -1.42 10.68 -9.26
C LEU A 323 -2.35 11.91 -9.28
N HIS A 324 -1.80 13.12 -9.18
CA HIS A 324 -2.59 14.36 -9.17
C HIS A 324 -3.36 14.59 -10.47
N LEU A 325 -2.81 14.17 -11.62
CA LEU A 325 -3.54 14.18 -12.89
C LEU A 325 -4.73 13.21 -12.87
N ARG A 326 -4.51 11.96 -12.44
CA ARG A 326 -5.56 10.93 -12.36
C ARG A 326 -6.64 11.27 -11.32
N ARG A 327 -6.28 11.93 -10.22
CA ARG A 327 -7.21 12.40 -9.19
C ARG A 327 -8.28 13.36 -9.71
N LYS A 328 -8.00 14.07 -10.79
CA LYS A 328 -8.94 15.01 -11.45
C LYS A 328 -9.85 14.30 -12.46
N LYS A 329 -9.60 13.03 -12.75
CA LYS A 329 -10.33 12.26 -13.77
C LYS A 329 -11.59 11.63 -13.22
N ARG A 330 -12.65 11.70 -14.03
CA ARG A 330 -13.92 11.00 -13.80
C ARG A 330 -14.15 9.96 -14.88
N VAL A 331 -14.29 8.71 -14.45
CA VAL A 331 -14.49 7.56 -15.34
C VAL A 331 -15.86 6.94 -15.09
N LEU A 332 -16.61 6.69 -16.17
CA LEU A 332 -17.81 5.86 -16.14
C LEU A 332 -17.43 4.44 -16.58
N LEU A 333 -17.71 3.47 -15.72
CA LEU A 333 -17.54 2.05 -16.04
C LEU A 333 -18.90 1.38 -16.17
N LEU A 334 -19.16 0.84 -17.35
CA LEU A 334 -20.37 0.13 -17.73
C LEU A 334 -20.10 -1.37 -17.63
N GLY A 335 -20.88 -2.08 -16.82
CA GLY A 335 -20.72 -3.51 -16.55
C GLY A 335 -19.69 -3.78 -15.44
N CYS A 336 -20.20 -4.11 -14.25
CA CYS A 336 -19.40 -4.50 -13.08
C CYS A 336 -19.30 -6.03 -12.95
N GLY A 337 -19.20 -6.75 -14.07
CA GLY A 337 -19.03 -8.21 -14.10
C GLY A 337 -17.59 -8.64 -13.79
N SER A 338 -17.26 -9.88 -14.18
CA SER A 338 -15.96 -10.50 -13.91
C SER A 338 -14.76 -9.70 -14.44
N LEU A 339 -14.89 -9.02 -15.58
CA LEU A 339 -13.85 -8.14 -16.13
C LEU A 339 -13.93 -6.73 -15.54
N GLY A 340 -15.11 -6.12 -15.50
CA GLY A 340 -15.26 -4.72 -15.10
C GLY A 340 -14.97 -4.46 -13.63
N ALA A 341 -15.32 -5.39 -12.72
CA ALA A 341 -15.07 -5.22 -11.30
C ALA A 341 -13.57 -5.14 -10.96
N PRO A 342 -12.68 -6.04 -11.41
CA PRO A 342 -11.24 -5.89 -11.18
C PRO A 342 -10.63 -4.71 -11.95
N VAL A 343 -11.13 -4.35 -13.14
CA VAL A 343 -10.70 -3.10 -13.83
C VAL A 343 -11.03 -1.89 -12.97
N ALA A 344 -12.22 -1.80 -12.38
CA ALA A 344 -12.58 -0.71 -11.47
C ALA A 344 -11.65 -0.63 -10.24
N GLU A 345 -11.29 -1.78 -9.64
CA GLU A 345 -10.34 -1.80 -8.52
C GLU A 345 -8.94 -1.32 -8.94
N LEU A 346 -8.45 -1.77 -10.09
CA LEU A 346 -7.15 -1.34 -10.60
C LEU A 346 -7.10 0.16 -10.90
N LEU A 347 -8.16 0.72 -11.50
CA LEU A 347 -8.28 2.15 -11.73
C LEU A 347 -8.33 2.95 -10.42
N ALA A 348 -9.07 2.45 -9.43
CA ALA A 348 -9.14 3.06 -8.10
C ALA A 348 -7.77 3.11 -7.42
N ARG A 349 -7.05 1.97 -7.41
CA ARG A 349 -5.71 1.84 -6.82
C ARG A 349 -4.66 2.66 -7.57
N ALA A 350 -4.84 2.86 -8.88
CA ALA A 350 -3.99 3.73 -9.69
C ALA A 350 -4.26 5.23 -9.49
N GLY A 351 -5.21 5.59 -8.62
CA GLY A 351 -5.47 6.96 -8.22
C GLY A 351 -6.51 7.73 -9.04
N VAL A 352 -7.36 7.06 -9.82
CA VAL A 352 -8.50 7.73 -10.48
C VAL A 352 -9.41 8.36 -9.41
N GLY A 353 -9.72 9.65 -9.54
CA GLY A 353 -10.38 10.41 -8.47
C GLY A 353 -11.86 10.10 -8.32
N GLU A 354 -12.60 9.91 -9.42
CA GLU A 354 -14.04 9.61 -9.37
C GLU A 354 -14.39 8.48 -10.33
N LEU A 355 -15.02 7.42 -9.78
CA LEU A 355 -15.56 6.30 -10.54
C LEU A 355 -17.09 6.27 -10.42
N HIS A 356 -17.77 6.24 -11.55
CA HIS A 356 -19.18 5.95 -11.64
C HIS A 356 -19.33 4.50 -12.15
N LEU A 357 -19.89 3.63 -11.32
CA LEU A 357 -20.08 2.22 -11.60
C LEU A 357 -21.52 1.94 -11.95
N LEU A 358 -21.77 1.37 -13.10
CA LEU A 358 -23.11 1.10 -13.59
C LEU A 358 -23.26 -0.37 -13.94
N ASP A 359 -24.22 -1.03 -13.32
CA ASP A 359 -24.63 -2.40 -13.63
C ASP A 359 -26.11 -2.59 -13.34
N LYS A 360 -26.76 -3.46 -14.13
CA LYS A 360 -28.18 -3.83 -13.98
C LYS A 360 -28.40 -5.09 -13.15
N GLU A 361 -27.34 -5.81 -12.78
CA GLU A 361 -27.44 -7.15 -12.23
C GLU A 361 -27.21 -7.21 -10.73
N PHE A 362 -27.85 -8.22 -10.13
CA PHE A 362 -27.53 -8.68 -8.78
C PHE A 362 -26.36 -9.67 -8.82
N PHE A 363 -25.66 -9.79 -7.72
CA PHE A 363 -24.56 -10.73 -7.57
C PHE A 363 -25.10 -12.11 -7.20
N GLY A 364 -24.79 -13.12 -8.02
CA GLY A 364 -25.19 -14.50 -7.80
C GLY A 364 -24.05 -15.40 -7.33
N PRO A 365 -24.34 -16.56 -6.74
CA PRO A 365 -23.32 -17.51 -6.26
C PRO A 365 -22.40 -18.01 -7.37
N GLU A 366 -22.87 -18.10 -8.61
CA GLU A 366 -22.09 -18.47 -9.80
C GLU A 366 -21.02 -17.45 -10.18
N ASN A 367 -21.09 -16.25 -9.63
CA ASN A 367 -20.10 -15.20 -9.85
C ASN A 367 -18.89 -15.33 -8.91
N CYS A 368 -19.03 -15.97 -7.73
CA CYS A 368 -18.00 -16.01 -6.68
C CYS A 368 -16.63 -16.49 -7.16
N ALA A 369 -16.59 -17.44 -8.09
CA ALA A 369 -15.33 -18.04 -8.55
C ALA A 369 -14.45 -17.08 -9.39
N ARG A 370 -15.01 -16.01 -9.96
CA ARG A 370 -14.30 -15.15 -10.92
C ARG A 370 -14.55 -13.65 -10.75
N HIS A 371 -15.35 -13.27 -9.77
CA HIS A 371 -15.68 -11.87 -9.51
C HIS A 371 -14.86 -11.35 -8.32
N LEU A 372 -14.73 -10.03 -8.23
CA LEU A 372 -14.06 -9.38 -7.10
C LEU A 372 -14.85 -9.46 -5.80
N LEU A 373 -16.18 -9.48 -5.90
CA LEU A 373 -17.11 -9.70 -4.79
C LEU A 373 -17.16 -11.19 -4.43
N GLY A 374 -17.65 -11.51 -3.24
CA GLY A 374 -17.65 -12.85 -2.69
C GLY A 374 -18.98 -13.28 -2.08
N ALA A 375 -18.97 -14.37 -1.32
CA ALA A 375 -20.19 -14.98 -0.76
C ALA A 375 -21.02 -14.07 0.14
N SER A 376 -20.40 -13.06 0.77
CA SER A 376 -21.11 -12.07 1.59
C SER A 376 -21.99 -11.11 0.79
N ASP A 377 -21.77 -11.03 -0.52
CA ASP A 377 -22.43 -10.05 -1.40
C ASP A 377 -23.53 -10.71 -2.26
N ILE A 378 -23.83 -12.01 -2.02
CA ILE A 378 -24.85 -12.74 -2.77
C ILE A 378 -26.23 -12.15 -2.50
N GLY A 379 -26.93 -11.77 -3.58
CA GLY A 379 -28.26 -11.17 -3.55
C GLY A 379 -28.25 -9.64 -3.59
N ASP A 380 -27.10 -9.02 -3.49
CA ASP A 380 -26.95 -7.56 -3.51
C ASP A 380 -26.59 -7.03 -4.92
N LEU A 381 -26.65 -5.73 -5.11
CA LEU A 381 -26.37 -5.08 -6.39
C LEU A 381 -24.88 -5.07 -6.68
N LYS A 382 -24.44 -5.62 -7.82
CA LYS A 382 -23.01 -5.67 -8.20
C LYS A 382 -22.33 -4.30 -8.13
N SER A 383 -22.94 -3.26 -8.68
CA SER A 383 -22.39 -1.89 -8.65
C SER A 383 -22.34 -1.31 -7.25
N GLY A 384 -23.34 -1.59 -6.41
CA GLY A 384 -23.48 -1.08 -5.04
C GLY A 384 -22.39 -1.61 -4.11
N ASP A 385 -22.22 -2.93 -4.07
CA ASP A 385 -21.22 -3.57 -3.22
C ASP A 385 -19.80 -3.33 -3.69
N LEU A 386 -19.58 -3.32 -5.02
CA LEU A 386 -18.30 -2.92 -5.58
C LEU A 386 -17.93 -1.50 -5.15
N ALA A 387 -18.85 -0.55 -5.24
CA ALA A 387 -18.61 0.83 -4.82
C ALA A 387 -18.32 0.91 -3.31
N THR A 388 -19.04 0.14 -2.50
CA THR A 388 -18.84 0.08 -1.04
C THR A 388 -17.47 -0.50 -0.72
N ARG A 389 -17.08 -1.58 -1.38
CA ARG A 389 -15.75 -2.19 -1.26
C ARG A 389 -14.63 -1.20 -1.61
N LEU A 390 -14.73 -0.53 -2.76
CA LEU A 390 -13.70 0.42 -3.22
C LEU A 390 -13.57 1.61 -2.27
N ARG A 391 -14.69 2.22 -1.85
CA ARG A 391 -14.69 3.32 -0.86
C ARG A 391 -14.09 2.93 0.48
N ARG A 392 -14.22 1.65 0.87
CA ARG A 392 -13.64 1.13 2.11
C ARG A 392 -12.13 0.87 2.00
N GLN A 393 -11.66 0.45 0.84
CA GLN A 393 -10.29 -0.02 0.67
C GLN A 393 -9.32 1.04 0.13
N VAL A 394 -9.82 1.98 -0.69
CA VAL A 394 -8.97 2.96 -1.38
C VAL A 394 -9.19 4.36 -0.77
N PRO A 395 -8.15 4.94 -0.17
CA PRO A 395 -8.26 6.28 0.42
C PRO A 395 -8.60 7.35 -0.61
N GLY A 396 -9.45 8.30 -0.22
CA GLY A 396 -9.74 9.51 -0.98
C GLY A 396 -10.48 9.31 -2.31
N ILE A 397 -10.89 8.09 -2.66
CA ILE A 397 -11.66 7.86 -3.89
C ILE A 397 -13.13 8.25 -3.74
N THR A 398 -13.69 8.86 -4.78
CA THR A 398 -15.13 9.06 -4.93
C THR A 398 -15.68 7.96 -5.82
N VAL A 399 -16.60 7.14 -5.30
CA VAL A 399 -17.27 6.09 -6.09
C VAL A 399 -18.78 6.25 -5.97
N LYS A 400 -19.47 6.33 -7.10
CA LYS A 400 -20.93 6.33 -7.20
C LYS A 400 -21.39 5.06 -7.91
N ALA A 401 -22.44 4.45 -7.40
CA ALA A 401 -23.03 3.25 -7.96
C ALA A 401 -24.43 3.53 -8.52
N PHE A 402 -24.73 2.93 -9.65
CA PHE A 402 -26.01 3.08 -10.32
C PHE A 402 -26.53 1.71 -10.77
N HIS A 403 -27.76 1.41 -10.41
CA HIS A 403 -28.48 0.23 -10.85
C HIS A 403 -29.39 0.61 -12.02
N ALA A 404 -28.91 0.44 -13.24
CA ALA A 404 -29.63 0.82 -14.45
C ALA A 404 -29.11 0.06 -15.68
N LEU A 405 -29.90 0.07 -16.75
CA LEU A 405 -29.46 -0.35 -18.06
C LEU A 405 -28.45 0.65 -18.62
N ALA A 406 -27.32 0.18 -19.13
CA ALA A 406 -26.27 1.05 -19.69
C ALA A 406 -26.80 1.92 -20.85
N THR A 407 -27.64 1.34 -21.71
CA THR A 407 -28.26 2.05 -22.84
C THR A 407 -29.14 3.21 -22.41
N ASP A 408 -29.90 3.05 -21.34
CA ASP A 408 -30.79 4.10 -20.82
C ASP A 408 -30.00 5.18 -20.08
N TRP A 409 -28.96 4.78 -19.34
CA TRP A 409 -28.05 5.73 -18.69
C TRP A 409 -27.36 6.63 -19.70
N ILE A 410 -26.82 6.07 -20.79
CA ILE A 410 -26.15 6.83 -21.85
C ILE A 410 -27.11 7.82 -22.51
N ARG A 411 -28.35 7.41 -22.75
CA ARG A 411 -29.37 8.27 -23.38
C ARG A 411 -29.81 9.44 -22.51
N HIS A 412 -29.97 9.21 -21.22
CA HIS A 412 -30.72 10.13 -20.36
C HIS A 412 -29.86 10.82 -19.31
N GLN A 413 -28.70 10.27 -18.94
CA GLN A 413 -27.89 10.77 -17.85
C GLN A 413 -26.52 11.30 -18.31
N CYS A 414 -25.96 10.77 -19.39
CA CYS A 414 -24.70 11.26 -19.93
C CYS A 414 -24.87 12.61 -20.62
N LYS A 415 -23.92 13.51 -20.34
CA LYS A 415 -23.84 14.84 -20.98
C LYS A 415 -22.39 15.10 -21.37
N PRO A 416 -22.13 15.84 -22.46
CA PRO A 416 -20.78 16.24 -22.84
C PRO A 416 -20.03 16.89 -21.65
N GLY A 417 -18.78 16.49 -21.46
CA GLY A 417 -17.93 17.01 -20.38
C GLY A 417 -18.16 16.40 -18.99
N THR A 418 -19.11 15.45 -18.85
CA THR A 418 -19.33 14.77 -17.56
C THR A 418 -18.20 13.81 -17.22
N TYR A 419 -17.68 13.08 -18.20
CA TYR A 419 -16.66 12.05 -18.05
C TYR A 419 -15.43 12.34 -18.91
N ASP A 420 -14.25 12.01 -18.40
CA ASP A 420 -13.01 12.00 -19.18
C ASP A 420 -12.91 10.74 -20.05
N LEU A 421 -13.42 9.63 -19.53
CA LEU A 421 -13.41 8.33 -20.22
C LEU A 421 -14.61 7.48 -19.81
N VAL A 422 -15.19 6.76 -20.79
CA VAL A 422 -16.17 5.69 -20.58
C VAL A 422 -15.48 4.36 -20.88
N VAL A 423 -15.54 3.42 -19.94
CA VAL A 423 -15.07 2.05 -20.10
C VAL A 423 -16.27 1.13 -20.18
N ASP A 424 -16.48 0.52 -21.35
CA ASP A 424 -17.53 -0.47 -21.57
C ASP A 424 -16.96 -1.88 -21.41
N CYS A 425 -17.33 -2.54 -20.33
CA CYS A 425 -17.01 -3.93 -20.00
C CYS A 425 -18.25 -4.84 -20.09
N THR A 426 -19.34 -4.37 -20.70
CA THR A 426 -20.60 -5.17 -20.80
C THR A 426 -20.48 -6.32 -21.78
N GLY A 427 -19.65 -6.17 -22.81
CA GLY A 427 -19.61 -7.09 -23.96
C GLY A 427 -20.87 -7.05 -24.84
N GLU A 428 -21.83 -6.14 -24.56
CA GLU A 428 -23.11 -6.03 -25.24
C GLU A 428 -23.03 -5.18 -26.51
N SER A 429 -23.44 -5.72 -27.63
CA SER A 429 -23.53 -5.00 -28.91
C SER A 429 -24.41 -3.75 -28.81
N ALA A 430 -25.56 -3.86 -28.14
CA ALA A 430 -26.48 -2.74 -27.94
C ALA A 430 -25.82 -1.54 -27.23
N VAL A 431 -24.94 -1.79 -26.28
CA VAL A 431 -24.20 -0.72 -25.57
C VAL A 431 -23.20 -0.03 -26.48
N ARG A 432 -22.40 -0.80 -27.24
CA ARG A 432 -21.47 -0.24 -28.25
C ARG A 432 -22.21 0.62 -29.29
N MET A 433 -23.36 0.14 -29.78
CA MET A 433 -24.17 0.87 -30.77
C MET A 433 -24.72 2.18 -30.20
N VAL A 434 -25.19 2.20 -28.94
CA VAL A 434 -25.72 3.41 -28.33
C VAL A 434 -24.58 4.42 -28.08
N LEU A 435 -23.42 3.96 -27.58
CA LEU A 435 -22.23 4.78 -27.42
C LEU A 435 -21.79 5.42 -28.75
N THR A 436 -21.83 4.67 -29.82
CA THR A 436 -21.50 5.16 -31.16
C THR A 436 -22.48 6.22 -31.64
N ARG A 437 -23.79 5.92 -31.59
CA ARG A 437 -24.83 6.79 -32.14
C ARG A 437 -25.02 8.09 -31.37
N LEU A 438 -24.80 8.03 -30.03
CA LEU A 438 -24.95 9.19 -29.15
C LEU A 438 -23.62 9.85 -28.80
N ARG A 439 -22.54 9.51 -29.50
CA ARG A 439 -21.19 9.95 -29.20
C ARG A 439 -21.09 11.46 -28.93
N GLU A 440 -21.57 12.28 -29.86
CA GLU A 440 -21.48 13.74 -29.74
C GLU A 440 -22.50 14.30 -28.75
N HIS A 441 -23.71 13.79 -28.77
CA HIS A 441 -24.82 14.27 -27.95
C HIS A 441 -24.61 13.99 -26.47
N SER A 442 -24.15 12.78 -26.13
CA SER A 442 -24.05 12.31 -24.73
C SER A 442 -22.64 12.35 -24.17
N LEU A 443 -21.60 12.22 -25.00
CA LEU A 443 -20.22 12.06 -24.53
C LEU A 443 -19.30 13.22 -24.95
N GLY A 444 -19.55 13.87 -26.08
CA GLY A 444 -18.71 14.95 -26.60
C GLY A 444 -17.28 14.48 -26.86
N LYS A 445 -16.29 15.14 -26.26
CA LYS A 445 -14.86 14.83 -26.40
C LYS A 445 -14.36 13.67 -25.50
N CYS A 446 -15.25 13.01 -24.80
CA CYS A 446 -14.91 11.91 -23.90
C CYS A 446 -14.24 10.75 -24.66
N LEU A 447 -13.21 10.14 -24.10
CA LEU A 447 -12.64 8.89 -24.62
C LEU A 447 -13.60 7.71 -24.38
N VAL A 448 -13.56 6.70 -25.25
CA VAL A 448 -14.30 5.45 -25.05
C VAL A 448 -13.36 4.27 -25.19
N ALA A 449 -13.41 3.37 -24.22
CA ALA A 449 -12.72 2.09 -24.23
C ALA A 449 -13.77 0.97 -24.23
N HIS A 450 -13.78 0.14 -25.26
CA HIS A 450 -14.55 -1.10 -25.26
C HIS A 450 -13.63 -2.25 -24.87
N ALA A 451 -13.94 -2.95 -23.77
CA ALA A 451 -13.14 -4.06 -23.26
C ALA A 451 -13.96 -5.34 -23.14
N TRP A 452 -13.44 -6.44 -23.65
CA TRP A 452 -14.07 -7.76 -23.53
C TRP A 452 -13.04 -8.89 -23.55
N MET A 453 -13.48 -10.08 -23.21
CA MET A 453 -12.71 -11.32 -23.28
C MET A 453 -13.34 -12.28 -24.28
N GLU A 454 -12.52 -13.03 -25.00
CA GLU A 454 -12.98 -14.19 -25.75
C GLU A 454 -13.26 -15.38 -24.83
N PRO A 455 -14.02 -16.39 -25.28
CA PRO A 455 -14.26 -17.61 -24.51
C PRO A 455 -13.00 -18.19 -23.88
N PHE A 456 -13.14 -18.80 -22.70
CA PHE A 456 -12.04 -19.35 -21.88
C PHE A 456 -10.97 -18.33 -21.51
N CYS A 457 -11.22 -17.03 -21.70
CA CYS A 457 -10.20 -15.98 -21.58
C CYS A 457 -8.97 -16.25 -22.47
N ALA A 458 -9.20 -16.77 -23.66
CA ALA A 458 -8.15 -17.07 -24.64
C ALA A 458 -7.53 -15.80 -25.22
N ALA A 459 -8.28 -14.71 -25.22
CA ALA A 459 -7.80 -13.37 -25.52
C ALA A 459 -8.61 -12.33 -24.75
N ALA A 460 -8.01 -11.17 -24.52
CA ALA A 460 -8.66 -9.96 -24.04
C ALA A 460 -8.39 -8.80 -24.99
N HIS A 461 -9.39 -7.98 -25.20
CA HIS A 461 -9.32 -6.87 -26.15
C HIS A 461 -9.70 -5.56 -25.50
N VAL A 462 -9.04 -4.49 -25.91
CA VAL A 462 -9.40 -3.11 -25.59
C VAL A 462 -9.33 -2.27 -26.85
N VAL A 463 -10.46 -1.73 -27.27
CA VAL A 463 -10.52 -0.77 -28.38
C VAL A 463 -10.66 0.63 -27.78
N LEU A 464 -9.63 1.43 -27.93
CA LEU A 464 -9.59 2.82 -27.47
C LEU A 464 -10.00 3.74 -28.62
N LEU A 465 -11.06 4.51 -28.42
CA LEU A 465 -11.59 5.43 -29.42
C LEU A 465 -11.42 6.88 -28.97
N GLN A 466 -10.70 7.65 -29.77
CA GLN A 466 -10.62 9.10 -29.62
C GLN A 466 -11.98 9.74 -29.96
N HIS A 467 -12.15 11.03 -29.63
CA HIS A 467 -13.43 11.70 -29.81
C HIS A 467 -13.93 11.77 -31.26
N CYS A 468 -13.03 11.69 -32.25
CA CYS A 468 -13.36 11.70 -33.66
C CYS A 468 -13.82 10.33 -34.20
N ASP A 469 -13.45 9.26 -33.53
CA ASP A 469 -13.68 7.90 -34.06
C ASP A 469 -14.90 7.23 -33.40
N ARG A 470 -15.44 6.27 -34.06
CA ARG A 470 -16.65 5.53 -33.69
C ARG A 470 -16.39 4.03 -33.78
N TRP A 471 -17.03 3.25 -32.92
CA TRP A 471 -17.17 1.82 -33.19
C TRP A 471 -18.01 1.63 -34.47
N PRO A 472 -17.60 0.78 -35.44
CA PRO A 472 -18.33 0.60 -36.68
C PRO A 472 -19.77 0.09 -36.47
N ALA A 473 -20.69 0.53 -37.36
CA ALA A 473 -22.12 0.33 -37.17
C ALA A 473 -22.58 -1.13 -37.35
N ASP A 474 -21.79 -1.95 -38.02
CA ASP A 474 -21.98 -3.38 -38.25
C ASP A 474 -21.50 -4.27 -37.09
N ASP A 475 -20.94 -3.65 -36.04
CA ASP A 475 -20.40 -4.31 -34.81
C ASP A 475 -19.36 -5.41 -35.12
N PRO A 476 -18.28 -5.12 -35.88
CA PRO A 476 -17.38 -6.12 -36.44
C PRO A 476 -16.36 -6.66 -35.39
N ARG A 477 -16.83 -7.29 -34.31
CA ARG A 477 -15.96 -7.89 -33.28
C ARG A 477 -15.06 -8.99 -33.84
N GLU A 478 -15.54 -9.72 -34.87
CA GLU A 478 -14.79 -10.78 -35.55
C GLU A 478 -13.51 -10.25 -36.21
N LYS A 479 -13.44 -8.98 -36.60
CA LYS A 479 -12.20 -8.34 -37.07
C LYS A 479 -11.16 -8.16 -35.96
N VAL A 480 -11.63 -8.13 -34.72
CA VAL A 480 -10.78 -7.98 -33.53
C VAL A 480 -10.46 -9.33 -32.89
N ASN A 481 -11.43 -10.20 -32.74
CA ASN A 481 -11.30 -11.53 -32.15
C ASN A 481 -10.25 -12.37 -32.88
N VAL A 482 -9.58 -13.25 -32.14
CA VAL A 482 -8.45 -14.05 -32.66
C VAL A 482 -8.86 -15.49 -33.00
N ALA A 483 -10.06 -15.90 -32.64
CA ALA A 483 -10.58 -17.22 -32.95
C ALA A 483 -12.07 -17.18 -33.25
N GLU A 484 -12.55 -18.18 -34.05
CA GLU A 484 -13.96 -18.45 -34.22
C GLU A 484 -14.37 -19.52 -33.22
N TRP A 485 -15.39 -19.22 -32.42
CA TRP A 485 -15.83 -20.09 -31.32
C TRP A 485 -17.11 -20.82 -31.68
N PRO A 486 -17.13 -22.15 -31.55
CA PRO A 486 -18.37 -22.93 -31.74
C PRO A 486 -19.45 -22.54 -30.71
N GLU A 487 -20.72 -22.63 -31.09
CA GLU A 487 -21.85 -22.30 -30.19
C GLU A 487 -21.91 -23.21 -28.96
N ASP A 488 -21.48 -24.46 -29.07
CA ASP A 488 -21.46 -25.46 -28.00
C ASP A 488 -20.39 -25.23 -26.93
N THR A 489 -19.54 -24.21 -27.07
CA THR A 489 -18.54 -23.83 -26.05
C THR A 489 -19.15 -23.18 -24.80
N ARG A 490 -20.44 -22.83 -24.86
CA ARG A 490 -21.16 -22.28 -23.71
C ARG A 490 -21.69 -23.37 -22.79
N VAL A 491 -21.43 -23.22 -21.50
CA VAL A 491 -22.07 -24.04 -20.46
C VAL A 491 -23.38 -23.37 -20.08
N HIS A 492 -24.47 -24.13 -20.17
CA HIS A 492 -25.82 -23.66 -19.83
C HIS A 492 -26.26 -24.30 -18.50
N PRO A 493 -26.24 -23.56 -17.38
CA PRO A 493 -26.88 -24.00 -16.15
C PRO A 493 -28.41 -24.06 -16.36
N PRO A 494 -29.15 -24.78 -15.50
CA PRO A 494 -30.62 -24.91 -15.61
C PRO A 494 -31.35 -23.61 -15.23
N ALA A 495 -30.99 -22.49 -15.88
CA ALA A 495 -31.61 -21.17 -15.69
C ALA A 495 -31.72 -20.46 -17.07
N CYS A 496 -32.77 -19.65 -17.25
CA CYS A 496 -32.96 -18.91 -18.52
C CYS A 496 -31.78 -17.97 -18.80
N ASN A 497 -31.25 -18.04 -20.03
CA ASN A 497 -30.18 -17.16 -20.56
C ASN A 497 -28.85 -17.13 -19.79
N ALA A 498 -28.54 -18.14 -19.02
CA ALA A 498 -27.36 -18.16 -18.15
C ALA A 498 -26.14 -18.87 -18.79
N GLY A 499 -26.05 -18.91 -20.12
CA GLY A 499 -24.86 -19.48 -20.78
C GLY A 499 -23.59 -18.68 -20.51
N PHE A 500 -22.53 -19.32 -20.01
CA PHE A 500 -21.22 -18.71 -19.81
C PHE A 500 -20.11 -19.57 -20.42
N HIS A 501 -18.97 -18.93 -20.69
CA HIS A 501 -17.75 -19.66 -21.04
C HIS A 501 -16.94 -19.91 -19.76
N PRO A 502 -16.39 -21.14 -19.58
CA PRO A 502 -15.53 -21.43 -18.44
C PRO A 502 -14.24 -20.61 -18.48
N TYR A 503 -13.88 -19.98 -17.38
CA TYR A 503 -12.58 -19.37 -17.11
C TYR A 503 -12.43 -19.13 -15.60
N GLY A 504 -11.18 -19.10 -15.11
CA GLY A 504 -10.88 -18.91 -13.72
C GLY A 504 -10.59 -17.45 -13.32
N ALA A 505 -10.46 -17.20 -12.03
CA ALA A 505 -10.10 -15.87 -11.51
C ALA A 505 -8.73 -15.41 -12.04
N ALA A 506 -7.73 -16.30 -12.08
CA ALA A 506 -6.40 -15.96 -12.57
C ALA A 506 -6.42 -15.46 -14.02
N ASP A 507 -7.25 -16.08 -14.86
CA ASP A 507 -7.42 -15.69 -16.26
C ASP A 507 -8.00 -14.27 -16.37
N VAL A 508 -9.06 -14.01 -15.61
CA VAL A 508 -9.72 -12.70 -15.57
C VAL A 508 -8.78 -11.61 -15.08
N TRP A 509 -7.98 -11.89 -14.05
CA TRP A 509 -7.06 -10.87 -13.52
C TRP A 509 -5.96 -10.49 -14.52
N GLN A 510 -5.48 -11.42 -15.33
CA GLN A 510 -4.56 -11.10 -16.43
C GLN A 510 -5.23 -10.19 -17.47
N ALA A 511 -6.46 -10.54 -17.88
CA ALA A 511 -7.24 -9.73 -18.81
C ALA A 511 -7.57 -8.33 -18.24
N ALA A 512 -7.93 -8.27 -16.96
CA ALA A 512 -8.24 -7.01 -16.29
C ALA A 512 -7.00 -6.12 -16.11
N GLY A 513 -5.85 -6.71 -15.78
CA GLY A 513 -4.57 -6.00 -15.71
C GLY A 513 -4.20 -5.39 -17.06
N PHE A 514 -4.30 -6.18 -18.13
CA PHE A 514 -4.09 -5.70 -19.48
C PHE A 514 -5.04 -4.55 -19.84
N ALA A 515 -6.35 -4.70 -19.56
CA ALA A 515 -7.34 -3.68 -19.88
C ALA A 515 -7.12 -2.39 -19.08
N ALA A 516 -6.87 -2.51 -17.77
CA ALA A 516 -6.61 -1.36 -16.90
C ALA A 516 -5.37 -0.57 -17.33
N GLU A 517 -4.28 -1.25 -17.70
CA GLU A 517 -3.07 -0.60 -18.20
C GLU A 517 -3.36 0.26 -19.45
N ARG A 518 -4.14 -0.25 -20.41
CA ARG A 518 -4.50 0.50 -21.62
C ARG A 518 -5.41 1.68 -21.32
N VAL A 519 -6.38 1.48 -20.43
CA VAL A 519 -7.28 2.55 -19.96
C VAL A 519 -6.49 3.66 -19.25
N LEU A 520 -5.56 3.30 -18.38
CA LEU A 520 -4.70 4.27 -17.67
C LEU A 520 -3.79 5.02 -18.64
N ALA A 521 -3.20 4.35 -19.63
CA ALA A 521 -2.40 5.01 -20.65
C ALA A 521 -3.21 6.05 -21.44
N ALA A 522 -4.49 5.77 -21.72
CA ALA A 522 -5.39 6.73 -22.37
C ALA A 522 -5.72 7.91 -21.45
N LEU A 523 -6.00 7.67 -20.17
CA LEU A 523 -6.26 8.72 -19.16
C LEU A 523 -5.04 9.63 -18.93
N ASP A 524 -3.84 9.06 -18.98
CA ASP A 524 -2.58 9.79 -18.84
C ASP A 524 -2.19 10.59 -20.10
N GLY A 525 -3.01 10.54 -21.17
CA GLY A 525 -2.73 11.21 -22.43
C GLY A 525 -1.62 10.58 -23.28
N LYS A 526 -1.20 9.36 -22.97
CA LYS A 526 -0.17 8.62 -23.71
C LYS A 526 -0.68 8.03 -25.02
N VAL A 527 -2.02 7.99 -25.21
CA VAL A 527 -2.69 7.48 -26.40
C VAL A 527 -3.29 8.65 -27.18
N THR A 528 -2.69 8.96 -28.31
CA THR A 528 -3.05 10.12 -29.14
C THR A 528 -3.93 9.78 -30.35
N ALA A 529 -4.03 8.49 -30.71
CA ALA A 529 -4.86 7.97 -31.79
C ALA A 529 -5.69 6.78 -31.32
N SER A 530 -6.78 6.51 -32.03
CA SER A 530 -7.59 5.31 -31.76
C SER A 530 -6.82 4.04 -32.11
N MET A 531 -6.95 3.01 -31.28
CA MET A 531 -6.20 1.77 -31.42
C MET A 531 -6.98 0.55 -30.94
N VAL A 532 -6.56 -0.60 -31.45
CA VAL A 532 -7.05 -1.92 -31.07
C VAL A 532 -5.92 -2.68 -30.38
N CYS A 533 -6.06 -2.90 -29.10
CA CYS A 533 -5.09 -3.64 -28.28
C CYS A 533 -5.65 -5.02 -27.96
N SER A 534 -4.81 -6.04 -28.03
CA SER A 534 -5.19 -7.42 -27.71
C SER A 534 -4.09 -8.11 -26.90
N TRP A 535 -4.48 -8.81 -25.84
CA TRP A 535 -3.67 -9.82 -25.19
C TRP A 535 -4.16 -11.18 -25.65
N VAL A 536 -3.29 -12.01 -26.21
CA VAL A 536 -3.65 -13.24 -26.91
C VAL A 536 -2.78 -14.38 -26.39
N ARG A 537 -3.41 -15.48 -25.93
CA ARG A 537 -2.71 -16.70 -25.54
C ARG A 537 -2.18 -17.47 -26.73
N SER A 538 -1.16 -18.28 -26.54
CA SER A 538 -0.54 -19.08 -27.60
C SER A 538 -1.42 -20.25 -28.03
N ALA A 539 -1.12 -20.83 -29.18
CA ALA A 539 -1.79 -22.01 -29.70
C ALA A 539 -1.70 -23.23 -28.77
N ALA A 540 -0.66 -23.31 -27.94
CA ALA A 540 -0.54 -24.33 -26.88
C ALA A 540 -1.71 -24.26 -25.90
N PHE A 541 -2.11 -23.06 -25.49
CA PHE A 541 -3.28 -22.89 -24.62
C PHE A 541 -4.57 -23.40 -25.29
N PHE A 542 -4.80 -23.09 -26.57
CA PHE A 542 -5.99 -23.56 -27.29
C PHE A 542 -6.08 -25.08 -27.33
N GLN A 543 -4.94 -25.79 -27.42
CA GLN A 543 -4.91 -27.26 -27.38
C GLN A 543 -5.36 -27.83 -26.04
N THR A 544 -5.21 -27.11 -24.96
CA THR A 544 -5.61 -27.58 -23.62
C THR A 544 -7.10 -27.44 -23.33
N LEU A 545 -7.86 -26.72 -24.17
CA LEU A 545 -9.25 -26.37 -23.90
C LEU A 545 -10.24 -27.56 -24.06
N GLY A 546 -9.86 -28.61 -24.76
CA GLY A 546 -10.72 -29.76 -25.01
C GLY A 546 -11.92 -29.46 -25.95
N VAL A 547 -11.92 -28.32 -26.63
CA VAL A 547 -12.92 -27.90 -27.62
C VAL A 547 -12.26 -27.70 -28.96
N SER A 548 -12.99 -28.04 -30.04
CA SER A 548 -12.48 -27.84 -31.39
C SER A 548 -12.65 -26.37 -31.82
N VAL A 549 -11.57 -25.61 -31.68
CA VAL A 549 -11.47 -24.19 -32.06
C VAL A 549 -10.30 -24.03 -33.02
N GLN A 550 -10.43 -23.20 -34.01
CA GLN A 550 -9.32 -22.86 -34.91
C GLN A 550 -8.76 -21.48 -34.54
N PRO A 551 -7.53 -21.45 -34.01
CA PRO A 551 -6.83 -20.17 -33.75
C PRO A 551 -6.57 -19.44 -35.07
N GLY A 552 -6.85 -18.16 -35.10
CA GLY A 552 -6.51 -17.29 -36.22
C GLY A 552 -5.01 -16.95 -36.30
N PRO A 553 -4.58 -16.25 -37.34
CA PRO A 553 -3.16 -15.98 -37.61
C PRO A 553 -2.46 -15.08 -36.57
N ARG A 554 -3.22 -14.47 -35.64
CA ARG A 554 -2.69 -13.61 -34.57
C ARG A 554 -2.34 -14.39 -33.30
N VAL A 555 -2.68 -15.66 -33.25
CA VAL A 555 -2.33 -16.53 -32.10
C VAL A 555 -0.88 -16.99 -32.25
N PRO A 556 -0.01 -16.77 -31.24
CA PRO A 556 1.37 -17.24 -31.29
C PRO A 556 1.45 -18.75 -31.51
N ALA A 557 2.33 -19.18 -32.40
CA ALA A 557 2.54 -20.60 -32.69
C ALA A 557 3.10 -21.34 -31.45
N ILE A 558 2.91 -22.66 -31.39
CA ILE A 558 3.34 -23.51 -30.25
C ILE A 558 4.86 -23.46 -30.07
N ASP A 559 5.60 -23.47 -31.15
CA ASP A 559 7.06 -23.46 -31.19
C ASP A 559 7.69 -22.08 -30.98
N SER A 560 6.86 -21.04 -30.82
CA SER A 560 7.34 -19.67 -30.56
C SER A 560 8.00 -19.50 -29.19
N GLY A 561 7.78 -20.43 -28.25
CA GLY A 561 8.23 -20.31 -26.87
C GLY A 561 7.49 -19.22 -26.05
N MET A 562 6.38 -18.68 -26.58
CA MET A 562 5.58 -17.65 -25.94
C MET A 562 4.28 -18.24 -25.39
N ASP A 563 3.92 -17.92 -24.14
CA ASP A 563 2.63 -18.28 -23.54
C ASP A 563 1.50 -17.33 -24.00
N ALA A 564 1.84 -16.06 -24.19
CA ALA A 564 0.92 -15.03 -24.68
C ALA A 564 1.68 -13.89 -25.36
N VAL A 565 0.94 -13.08 -26.14
CA VAL A 565 1.48 -11.90 -26.81
C VAL A 565 0.57 -10.69 -26.62
N HIS A 566 1.16 -9.49 -26.54
CA HIS A 566 0.45 -8.21 -26.63
C HIS A 566 0.54 -7.67 -28.05
N LEU A 567 -0.61 -7.40 -28.66
CA LEU A 567 -0.73 -6.83 -29.99
C LEU A 567 -1.35 -5.44 -29.91
N THR A 568 -0.80 -4.51 -30.66
CA THR A 568 -1.38 -3.17 -30.85
C THR A 568 -1.48 -2.90 -32.34
N ARG A 569 -2.67 -2.51 -32.78
CA ARG A 569 -2.99 -2.21 -34.18
C ARG A 569 -3.64 -0.83 -34.24
N THR A 570 -3.48 -0.13 -35.35
CA THR A 570 -4.20 1.13 -35.55
C THR A 570 -5.70 0.86 -35.79
N TYR A 571 -6.51 1.88 -35.62
CA TYR A 571 -7.92 1.80 -35.89
C TYR A 571 -8.17 1.49 -37.40
N GLU A 572 -7.41 2.15 -38.26
CA GLU A 572 -7.48 1.96 -39.73
C GLU A 572 -7.07 0.55 -40.15
N ASP A 573 -6.08 -0.06 -39.54
CA ASP A 573 -5.65 -1.44 -39.84
C ASP A 573 -6.75 -2.47 -39.58
N VAL A 574 -7.68 -2.16 -38.69
CA VAL A 574 -8.74 -3.10 -38.28
C VAL A 574 -10.09 -2.74 -38.92
N PHE A 575 -10.41 -1.46 -38.98
CA PHE A 575 -11.74 -0.97 -39.35
C PHE A 575 -11.76 -0.07 -40.59
N GLY A 576 -10.58 0.31 -41.10
CA GLY A 576 -10.51 1.07 -42.36
C GLY A 576 -11.04 0.24 -43.52
N ASP A 577 -11.69 0.90 -44.47
CA ASP A 577 -12.07 0.29 -45.73
C ASP A 577 -10.80 0.02 -46.54
N GLY A 578 -10.43 -1.28 -46.71
CA GLY A 578 -9.29 -1.74 -47.50
C GLY A 578 -9.48 -1.57 -48.99
#